data_b33b9698a11f353916915527e6091fe6
#
_entry.id   b33b9698a11f353916915527e6091fe6
#
_cell.length_a   1.000
_cell.length_b   1.000
_cell.length_c   1.000
_cell.angle_alpha   90.00
_cell.angle_beta   90.00
_cell.angle_gamma   90.00
#
_symmetry.space_group_name_H-M   'P 1'
#
loop_
_entity.id
_entity.type
_entity.pdbx_description
1 polymer ?
#
loop_
_entity_poly.entity_id
_entity_poly.type
_entity_poly.pdbx_seq_one_letter_code
_entity_poly.pdbx_strand_id
1 'polypeptide(L)'
;DICGVQPMTGPTGLIFAMRSTKGTNRDINNSAVETFFNEVDTEHSSENSADGLASNDQTGSNPGLLADGASNYTIGGQGMTTAQSEALGDGSSNHFNEMGFSIEKVTVTAKSRALKAEYSLELAQDLKAVHGLDAESELANILSTEVLAEINREVVRTVYKIARPGAQNNTATAGVFDLDVDSNGRWSVEKFKGLLFQIERDMNAIGHETRRGKGNILICSADVASALSMAGVLDYTPALAGNSNLLPDDNSSTLAGTLNGRIKVYVDPYSANVSDNHFYVAGYKGSSAYDAGLFYCPYVPLQMVRAVGQDTFQPKIGFKTRYGMVLNPFAKGLTAL
;
A
#
# COMPACT_ATOMS: atom_id res chain seq x y z
N ASP A 1 4.76 -7.70 6.36
CA ASP A 1 5.67 -6.89 5.54
C ASP A 1 4.95 -5.97 4.54
N ILE A 2 3.75 -6.34 4.08
CA ILE A 2 3.00 -5.60 3.04
C ILE A 2 2.04 -4.58 3.65
N CYS A 3 1.46 -4.86 4.80
CA CYS A 3 0.47 -4.00 5.46
C CYS A 3 0.91 -3.55 6.85
N GLY A 4 0.30 -2.49 7.36
CA GLY A 4 0.45 -2.06 8.75
C GLY A 4 -0.41 -2.95 9.66
N VAL A 5 0.04 -3.18 10.89
CA VAL A 5 -0.70 -3.97 11.88
C VAL A 5 -1.13 -3.07 13.01
N GLN A 6 -2.45 -3.03 13.27
CA GLN A 6 -3.05 -2.24 14.34
C GLN A 6 -3.99 -3.15 15.15
N PRO A 7 -3.55 -3.69 16.29
CA PRO A 7 -4.40 -4.57 17.10
C PRO A 7 -5.62 -3.81 17.64
N MET A 8 -6.76 -4.51 17.68
CA MET A 8 -8.02 -3.99 18.21
C MET A 8 -8.28 -4.53 19.61
N THR A 9 -8.87 -3.70 20.46
CA THR A 9 -9.29 -4.07 21.82
C THR A 9 -10.77 -4.42 21.91
N GLY A 10 -11.54 -4.16 20.86
CA GLY A 10 -12.98 -4.41 20.79
C GLY A 10 -13.42 -4.84 19.38
N PRO A 11 -14.70 -5.18 19.19
CA PRO A 11 -15.23 -5.60 17.89
C PRO A 11 -15.24 -4.48 16.84
N THR A 12 -15.14 -3.23 17.30
CA THR A 12 -15.02 -2.04 16.45
C THR A 12 -13.81 -1.22 16.88
N GLY A 13 -13.12 -0.64 15.93
CA GLY A 13 -11.99 0.25 16.16
C GLY A 13 -12.08 1.50 15.31
N LEU A 14 -11.28 2.50 15.66
CA LEU A 14 -11.15 3.74 14.90
C LEU A 14 -9.69 3.94 14.52
N ILE A 15 -9.46 4.19 13.24
CA ILE A 15 -8.19 4.72 12.75
C ILE A 15 -8.44 6.18 12.40
N PHE A 16 -7.66 7.08 12.96
CA PHE A 16 -7.80 8.51 12.70
C PHE A 16 -6.51 9.08 12.10
N ALA A 17 -6.67 10.12 11.31
CA ALA A 17 -5.60 10.89 10.73
C ALA A 17 -5.84 12.37 10.97
N MET A 18 -4.80 13.08 11.34
CA MET A 18 -4.84 14.52 11.50
C MET A 18 -4.25 15.18 10.25
N ARG A 19 -5.00 16.10 9.66
CA ARG A 19 -4.59 16.86 8.48
C ARG A 19 -4.64 18.34 8.79
N SER A 20 -3.59 19.05 8.43
CA SER A 20 -3.52 20.50 8.59
C SER A 20 -4.03 21.19 7.32
N THR A 21 -4.72 22.32 7.50
CA THR A 21 -5.30 23.09 6.42
C THR A 21 -4.86 24.56 6.49
N LYS A 22 -4.76 25.20 5.34
CA LYS A 22 -4.61 26.65 5.24
C LYS A 22 -5.97 27.32 5.35
N GLY A 23 -6.00 28.47 6.02
CA GLY A 23 -7.21 29.27 6.18
C GLY A 23 -8.16 28.75 7.26
N THR A 24 -9.31 29.38 7.38
CA THR A 24 -10.38 29.07 8.34
C THR A 24 -11.18 27.82 7.96
N ASN A 25 -11.18 27.46 6.68
CA ASN A 25 -11.89 26.29 6.21
C ASN A 25 -11.15 25.01 6.62
N ARG A 26 -11.78 24.18 7.42
CA ARG A 26 -11.24 22.92 7.94
C ARG A 26 -11.74 21.69 7.20
N ASP A 27 -12.65 21.88 6.26
CA ASP A 27 -13.24 20.78 5.49
C ASP A 27 -12.44 20.51 4.22
N ILE A 28 -11.54 19.54 4.29
CA ILE A 28 -10.68 19.13 3.17
C ILE A 28 -11.50 18.53 2.00
N ASN A 29 -12.67 17.98 2.27
CA ASN A 29 -13.54 17.47 1.23
C ASN A 29 -14.23 18.60 0.44
N ASN A 30 -14.24 19.81 0.98
CA ASN A 30 -14.93 20.97 0.44
C ASN A 30 -13.99 22.18 0.30
N SER A 31 -13.00 22.06 -0.57
CA SER A 31 -12.07 23.11 -0.99
C SER A 31 -11.02 23.63 0.01
N ALA A 32 -10.85 23.03 1.18
CA ALA A 32 -9.72 23.39 2.04
C ALA A 32 -8.40 22.88 1.46
N VAL A 33 -7.38 23.72 1.44
CA VAL A 33 -6.05 23.37 0.96
C VAL A 33 -5.27 22.67 2.07
N GLU A 34 -4.88 21.42 1.84
CA GLU A 34 -4.04 20.66 2.78
C GLU A 34 -2.61 21.18 2.76
N THR A 35 -2.05 21.44 3.96
CA THR A 35 -0.64 21.81 4.12
C THR A 35 0.23 20.57 4.26
N PHE A 36 1.52 20.69 3.94
CA PHE A 36 2.54 19.64 4.00
C PHE A 36 2.39 18.51 2.96
N PHE A 37 1.31 18.51 2.19
CA PHE A 37 1.10 17.53 1.12
C PHE A 37 1.51 18.08 -0.24
N ASN A 38 1.10 19.30 -0.56
CA ASN A 38 1.46 20.01 -1.79
C ASN A 38 2.76 20.79 -1.62
N GLU A 39 3.26 21.39 -2.70
CA GLU A 39 4.32 22.36 -2.63
C GLU A 39 3.93 23.48 -1.66
N VAL A 40 4.89 23.88 -0.82
CA VAL A 40 4.64 24.93 0.17
C VAL A 40 4.43 26.25 -0.58
N ASP A 41 3.31 26.90 -0.31
CA ASP A 41 3.02 28.22 -0.81
C ASP A 41 3.88 29.24 -0.05
N THR A 42 4.64 30.02 -0.80
CA THR A 42 5.60 30.99 -0.24
C THR A 42 4.94 32.31 0.23
N GLU A 43 3.65 32.46 -0.07
CA GLU A 43 2.92 33.70 0.20
C GLU A 43 2.08 33.66 1.47
N HIS A 44 1.61 32.47 1.84
CA HIS A 44 0.58 32.32 2.88
C HIS A 44 0.91 33.03 4.22
N SER A 45 2.16 33.10 4.61
CA SER A 45 2.57 33.78 5.85
C SER A 45 2.95 35.24 5.63
N SER A 46 3.04 35.73 4.40
CA SER A 46 3.45 37.08 4.02
C SER A 46 2.31 37.96 3.53
N GLU A 47 1.10 37.41 3.41
CA GLU A 47 -0.12 38.14 3.07
C GLU A 47 -0.96 38.38 4.31
N ASN A 48 -1.68 39.50 4.30
CA ASN A 48 -2.80 39.68 5.20
C ASN A 48 -4.12 39.42 4.45
N SER A 49 -5.15 39.03 5.16
CA SER A 49 -6.42 38.60 4.57
C SER A 49 -7.21 39.67 3.83
N ALA A 50 -6.78 40.91 3.85
CA ALA A 50 -7.57 42.04 3.36
C ALA A 50 -6.92 42.88 2.27
N ASP A 51 -5.62 42.92 2.22
CA ASP A 51 -4.97 43.60 1.13
C ASP A 51 -4.91 42.63 -0.06
N GLY A 52 -5.73 42.89 -1.05
CA GLY A 52 -5.49 42.46 -2.40
C GLY A 52 -4.17 42.99 -2.94
N LEU A 53 -3.10 42.81 -2.21
CA LEU A 53 -1.76 42.82 -2.75
C LEU A 53 -1.79 41.77 -3.84
N ALA A 54 -1.66 42.26 -5.08
CA ALA A 54 -1.67 41.47 -6.26
C ALA A 54 -0.89 40.19 -5.96
N SER A 55 -1.62 39.14 -5.75
CA SER A 55 -1.06 37.82 -5.45
C SER A 55 -0.16 37.52 -6.63
N ASN A 56 1.11 37.62 -6.44
CA ASN A 56 2.05 36.96 -7.32
C ASN A 56 2.03 35.47 -6.95
N ASP A 57 0.85 34.86 -7.10
CA ASP A 57 0.66 33.43 -6.80
C ASP A 57 1.84 32.65 -7.35
N GLN A 58 2.36 31.78 -6.54
CA GLN A 58 3.36 30.83 -6.98
C GLN A 58 2.78 29.99 -8.13
N THR A 59 3.22 30.29 -9.34
CA THR A 59 2.74 29.61 -10.57
C THR A 59 3.83 28.77 -11.20
N GLY A 60 3.41 27.77 -11.93
CA GLY A 60 4.30 26.86 -12.64
C GLY A 60 4.64 25.59 -11.83
N SER A 61 4.70 24.48 -12.53
CA SER A 61 5.01 23.17 -11.96
C SER A 61 6.34 22.59 -12.45
N ASN A 62 6.93 23.17 -13.47
CA ASN A 62 8.11 22.63 -14.13
C ASN A 62 9.17 23.70 -14.36
N PRO A 63 10.26 23.71 -13.57
CA PRO A 63 11.38 24.60 -13.76
C PRO A 63 12.06 24.50 -15.14
N GLY A 64 11.91 23.36 -15.83
CA GLY A 64 12.45 23.16 -17.18
C GLY A 64 11.81 24.05 -18.25
N LEU A 65 10.64 24.64 -17.97
CA LEU A 65 9.93 25.56 -18.87
C LEU A 65 10.38 27.04 -18.72
N LEU A 66 11.37 27.30 -17.89
CA LEU A 66 11.93 28.66 -17.72
C LEU A 66 12.47 29.26 -19.03
N ALA A 67 12.83 28.42 -20.00
CA ALA A 67 13.32 28.86 -21.30
C ALA A 67 12.24 29.48 -22.19
N ASP A 68 10.95 29.22 -21.93
CA ASP A 68 9.82 29.66 -22.75
C ASP A 68 9.21 30.99 -22.28
N GLY A 69 9.81 31.65 -21.29
CA GLY A 69 9.38 32.94 -20.79
C GLY A 69 9.20 32.97 -19.27
N ALA A 70 9.58 34.07 -18.65
CA ALA A 70 9.57 34.25 -17.20
C ALA A 70 8.18 34.20 -16.55
N SER A 71 7.10 34.14 -17.33
CA SER A 71 5.72 34.08 -16.83
C SER A 71 5.24 32.67 -16.46
N ASN A 72 5.98 31.63 -16.81
CA ASN A 72 5.53 30.23 -16.60
C ASN A 72 5.96 29.63 -15.27
N TYR A 73 6.90 30.27 -14.58
CA TYR A 73 7.34 29.84 -13.25
C TYR A 73 7.67 31.07 -12.42
N THR A 74 6.89 31.35 -11.40
CA THR A 74 7.06 32.48 -10.50
C THR A 74 7.48 32.03 -9.11
N ILE A 75 8.25 32.83 -8.43
CA ILE A 75 8.71 32.56 -7.05
C ILE A 75 7.57 32.73 -6.05
N GLY A 76 6.51 33.47 -6.41
CA GLY A 76 5.47 33.87 -5.50
C GLY A 76 5.87 35.10 -4.67
N GLY A 77 5.12 35.37 -3.60
CA GLY A 77 5.35 36.53 -2.73
C GLY A 77 6.66 36.48 -1.98
N GLN A 78 7.17 37.66 -1.75
CA GLN A 78 8.26 37.92 -0.81
C GLN A 78 7.64 38.28 0.55
N GLY A 79 8.43 38.27 1.63
CA GLY A 79 7.93 38.64 2.95
C GLY A 79 7.29 40.03 2.95
N MET A 80 6.42 40.31 3.92
CA MET A 80 5.72 41.59 4.10
C MET A 80 6.69 42.77 4.18
N THR A 81 6.27 43.92 3.66
CA THR A 81 6.97 45.17 3.88
C THR A 81 6.89 45.63 5.33
N THR A 82 7.80 46.48 5.76
CA THR A 82 7.81 47.02 7.13
C THR A 82 6.49 47.70 7.48
N ALA A 83 5.90 48.46 6.57
CA ALA A 83 4.62 49.15 6.77
C ALA A 83 3.45 48.16 6.95
N GLN A 84 3.43 47.08 6.19
CA GLN A 84 2.42 46.00 6.33
C GLN A 84 2.58 45.26 7.64
N SER A 85 3.82 44.99 8.05
CA SER A 85 4.12 44.31 9.31
C SER A 85 3.73 45.17 10.52
N GLU A 86 3.90 46.50 10.44
CA GLU A 86 3.47 47.43 11.48
C GLU A 86 1.95 47.54 11.60
N ALA A 87 1.23 47.41 10.49
CA ALA A 87 -0.22 47.43 10.45
C ALA A 87 -0.88 46.12 10.79
N LEU A 88 -0.11 45.05 10.95
CA LEU A 88 -0.64 43.72 11.16
C LEU A 88 -1.36 43.58 12.51
N GLY A 89 -2.62 43.20 12.46
CA GLY A 89 -3.50 43.14 13.64
C GLY A 89 -4.21 44.44 13.96
N ASP A 90 -3.99 45.51 13.19
CA ASP A 90 -4.66 46.76 13.34
C ASP A 90 -5.95 46.83 12.50
N GLY A 91 -7.08 47.01 13.15
CA GLY A 91 -8.39 47.11 12.49
C GLY A 91 -9.01 45.76 12.10
N SER A 92 -10.10 45.83 11.32
CA SER A 92 -10.92 44.65 10.94
C SER A 92 -10.43 43.94 9.67
N SER A 93 -9.41 44.45 9.01
CA SER A 93 -8.96 43.95 7.71
C SER A 93 -7.53 43.43 7.68
N ASN A 94 -6.69 43.74 8.67
CA ASN A 94 -5.30 43.32 8.72
C ASN A 94 -5.07 42.15 9.68
N HIS A 95 -5.78 41.03 9.45
CA HIS A 95 -5.63 39.86 10.29
C HIS A 95 -4.45 38.96 9.85
N PHE A 96 -3.87 38.30 10.83
CA PHE A 96 -2.93 37.22 10.54
C PHE A 96 -3.62 36.10 9.73
N ASN A 97 -2.94 35.54 8.76
CA ASN A 97 -3.43 34.35 8.09
C ASN A 97 -3.48 33.17 9.04
N GLU A 98 -4.53 32.40 8.93
CA GLU A 98 -4.83 31.31 9.85
C GLU A 98 -4.49 29.94 9.24
N MET A 99 -4.15 29.02 10.13
CA MET A 99 -4.06 27.60 9.81
C MET A 99 -4.98 26.82 10.76
N GLY A 100 -5.56 25.76 10.23
CA GLY A 100 -6.42 24.87 11.00
C GLY A 100 -5.96 23.43 10.88
N PHE A 101 -6.68 22.55 11.55
CA PHE A 101 -6.54 21.11 11.33
C PHE A 101 -7.91 20.43 11.32
N SER A 102 -8.00 19.34 10.59
CA SER A 102 -9.16 18.44 10.60
C SER A 102 -8.74 17.05 11.03
N ILE A 103 -9.66 16.34 11.65
CA ILE A 103 -9.47 14.95 12.05
C ILE A 103 -10.38 14.09 11.19
N GLU A 104 -9.78 13.23 10.38
CA GLU A 104 -10.50 12.23 9.63
C GLU A 104 -10.44 10.89 10.36
N LYS A 105 -11.55 10.15 10.32
CA LYS A 105 -11.66 8.85 10.97
C LYS A 105 -12.20 7.81 10.01
N VAL A 106 -11.69 6.59 10.13
CA VAL A 106 -12.23 5.40 9.47
C VAL A 106 -12.52 4.36 10.52
N THR A 107 -13.73 3.83 10.48
CA THR A 107 -14.14 2.75 11.37
C THR A 107 -13.73 1.40 10.80
N VAL A 108 -13.21 0.53 11.64
CA VAL A 108 -12.92 -0.85 11.32
C VAL A 108 -13.81 -1.76 12.16
N THR A 109 -14.43 -2.76 11.52
CA THR A 109 -15.24 -3.77 12.19
C THR A 109 -14.58 -5.13 12.04
N ALA A 110 -14.52 -5.89 13.13
CA ALA A 110 -13.97 -7.23 13.12
C ALA A 110 -14.96 -8.21 12.50
N LYS A 111 -14.48 -8.97 11.52
CA LYS A 111 -15.19 -10.11 10.90
C LYS A 111 -14.56 -11.40 11.36
N SER A 112 -15.32 -12.50 11.32
CA SER A 112 -14.85 -13.80 11.80
C SER A 112 -14.61 -14.76 10.64
N ARG A 113 -13.55 -15.57 10.75
CA ARG A 113 -13.34 -16.77 9.95
C ARG A 113 -13.33 -17.97 10.88
N ALA A 114 -13.96 -19.05 10.47
CA ALA A 114 -14.01 -20.28 11.23
C ALA A 114 -14.06 -21.49 10.30
N LEU A 115 -13.28 -22.50 10.62
CA LEU A 115 -13.30 -23.81 9.99
C LEU A 115 -13.41 -24.90 11.04
N LYS A 116 -14.06 -26.01 10.71
CA LYS A 116 -14.11 -27.19 11.55
C LYS A 116 -13.75 -28.44 10.75
N ALA A 117 -13.19 -29.41 11.43
CA ALA A 117 -13.01 -30.77 10.92
C ALA A 117 -13.54 -31.79 11.92
N GLU A 118 -14.06 -32.87 11.41
CA GLU A 118 -14.54 -34.01 12.19
C GLU A 118 -13.76 -35.26 11.72
N TYR A 119 -13.40 -36.15 12.62
CA TYR A 119 -12.73 -37.38 12.29
C TYR A 119 -13.27 -38.51 13.16
N SER A 120 -13.24 -39.73 12.63
CA SER A 120 -13.67 -40.93 13.35
C SER A 120 -12.55 -41.45 14.25
N LEU A 121 -12.91 -42.12 15.33
CA LEU A 121 -11.95 -42.74 16.25
C LEU A 121 -11.18 -43.86 15.56
N GLU A 122 -11.86 -44.59 14.69
CA GLU A 122 -11.26 -45.72 13.90
C GLU A 122 -10.16 -45.18 12.98
N LEU A 123 -10.44 -44.09 12.27
CA LEU A 123 -9.44 -43.43 11.41
C LEU A 123 -8.21 -42.95 12.22
N ALA A 124 -8.41 -42.41 13.40
CA ALA A 124 -7.30 -41.98 14.25
C ALA A 124 -6.46 -43.18 14.74
N GLN A 125 -7.08 -44.31 15.05
CA GLN A 125 -6.39 -45.52 15.44
C GLN A 125 -5.61 -46.16 14.29
N ASP A 126 -6.19 -46.22 13.11
CA ASP A 126 -5.55 -46.79 11.92
C ASP A 126 -4.38 -45.92 11.47
N LEU A 127 -4.54 -44.61 11.47
CA LEU A 127 -3.48 -43.65 11.09
C LEU A 127 -2.29 -43.76 12.05
N LYS A 128 -2.56 -43.92 13.34
CA LYS A 128 -1.52 -44.12 14.35
C LYS A 128 -0.83 -45.47 14.24
N ALA A 129 -1.60 -46.52 13.95
CA ALA A 129 -1.07 -47.88 13.85
C ALA A 129 -0.23 -48.09 12.59
N VAL A 130 -0.64 -47.56 11.44
CA VAL A 130 0.00 -47.76 10.14
C VAL A 130 1.10 -46.73 9.87
N HIS A 131 0.83 -45.45 10.16
CA HIS A 131 1.73 -44.35 9.80
C HIS A 131 2.40 -43.69 11.00
N GLY A 132 2.01 -43.99 12.23
CA GLY A 132 2.54 -43.37 13.43
C GLY A 132 2.15 -41.89 13.60
N LEU A 133 1.19 -41.38 12.81
CA LEU A 133 0.72 -40.00 12.81
C LEU A 133 -0.48 -39.83 13.73
N ASP A 134 -0.54 -38.68 14.38
CA ASP A 134 -1.70 -38.30 15.18
C ASP A 134 -2.70 -37.50 14.33
N ALA A 135 -3.89 -38.04 14.13
CA ALA A 135 -4.93 -37.43 13.28
C ALA A 135 -5.33 -36.01 13.76
N GLU A 136 -5.31 -35.77 15.07
CA GLU A 136 -5.66 -34.48 15.63
C GLU A 136 -4.63 -33.40 15.23
N SER A 137 -3.34 -33.71 15.40
CA SER A 137 -2.26 -32.76 15.09
C SER A 137 -2.20 -32.46 13.60
N GLU A 138 -2.37 -33.48 12.75
CA GLU A 138 -2.36 -33.27 11.29
C GLU A 138 -3.55 -32.45 10.81
N LEU A 139 -4.76 -32.73 11.30
CA LEU A 139 -5.93 -31.91 10.97
C LEU A 139 -5.82 -30.47 11.50
N ALA A 140 -5.25 -30.29 12.69
CA ALA A 140 -5.01 -28.97 13.25
C ALA A 140 -4.04 -28.17 12.36
N ASN A 141 -2.97 -28.80 11.89
CA ASN A 141 -2.03 -28.16 10.96
C ASN A 141 -2.69 -27.79 9.64
N ILE A 142 -3.46 -28.69 9.03
CA ILE A 142 -4.18 -28.44 7.79
C ILE A 142 -5.14 -27.26 7.94
N LEU A 143 -5.98 -27.26 8.97
CA LEU A 143 -6.95 -26.19 9.19
C LEU A 143 -6.31 -24.84 9.47
N SER A 144 -5.24 -24.80 10.27
CA SER A 144 -4.53 -23.55 10.57
C SER A 144 -3.84 -22.98 9.34
N THR A 145 -3.21 -23.85 8.55
CA THR A 145 -2.55 -23.43 7.30
C THR A 145 -3.55 -22.89 6.29
N GLU A 146 -4.72 -23.54 6.15
CA GLU A 146 -5.76 -23.08 5.24
C GLU A 146 -6.30 -21.70 5.64
N VAL A 147 -6.62 -21.49 6.92
CA VAL A 147 -7.10 -20.17 7.41
C VAL A 147 -6.05 -19.08 7.17
N LEU A 148 -4.78 -19.38 7.41
CA LEU A 148 -3.70 -18.43 7.15
C LEU A 148 -3.55 -18.12 5.66
N ALA A 149 -3.62 -19.13 4.80
CA ALA A 149 -3.56 -18.96 3.35
C ALA A 149 -4.73 -18.11 2.83
N GLU A 150 -5.94 -18.35 3.33
CA GLU A 150 -7.11 -17.52 3.00
C GLU A 150 -6.92 -16.05 3.39
N ILE A 151 -6.42 -15.79 4.59
CA ILE A 151 -6.17 -14.42 5.07
C ILE A 151 -5.11 -13.73 4.21
N ASN A 152 -4.00 -14.41 3.95
CA ASN A 152 -2.93 -13.88 3.09
C ASN A 152 -3.46 -13.56 1.69
N ARG A 153 -4.26 -14.45 1.13
CA ARG A 153 -4.84 -14.24 -0.20
C ARG A 153 -5.84 -13.09 -0.22
N GLU A 154 -6.63 -12.92 0.84
CA GLU A 154 -7.54 -11.78 0.98
C GLU A 154 -6.78 -10.45 1.01
N VAL A 155 -5.66 -10.38 1.75
CA VAL A 155 -4.79 -9.19 1.77
C VAL A 155 -4.27 -8.86 0.37
N VAL A 156 -3.68 -9.83 -0.32
CA VAL A 156 -3.12 -9.62 -1.67
C VAL A 156 -4.19 -9.20 -2.67
N ARG A 157 -5.36 -9.84 -2.67
CA ARG A 157 -6.48 -9.47 -3.55
C ARG A 157 -7.05 -8.08 -3.23
N THR A 158 -7.04 -7.70 -1.96
CA THR A 158 -7.45 -6.36 -1.55
C THR A 158 -6.48 -5.31 -2.09
N VAL A 159 -5.17 -5.59 -2.05
CA VAL A 159 -4.15 -4.72 -2.67
C VAL A 159 -4.41 -4.58 -4.17
N TYR A 160 -4.66 -5.67 -4.90
CA TYR A 160 -4.93 -5.60 -6.34
C TYR A 160 -6.18 -4.77 -6.69
N LYS A 161 -7.22 -4.89 -5.87
CA LYS A 161 -8.47 -4.13 -6.09
C LYS A 161 -8.29 -2.63 -5.87
N ILE A 162 -7.37 -2.24 -5.00
CA ILE A 162 -7.17 -0.85 -4.57
C ILE A 162 -6.08 -0.17 -5.39
N ALA A 163 -5.16 -0.96 -5.97
CA ALA A 163 -4.05 -0.43 -6.75
C ALA A 163 -4.55 0.43 -7.92
N ARG A 164 -3.89 1.56 -8.12
CA ARG A 164 -4.14 2.44 -9.25
C ARG A 164 -3.44 1.92 -10.50
N PRO A 165 -3.97 2.19 -11.69
CA PRO A 165 -3.24 1.93 -12.92
C PRO A 165 -1.90 2.67 -12.91
N GLY A 166 -0.81 1.94 -13.07
CA GLY A 166 0.53 2.48 -13.30
C GLY A 166 0.76 2.82 -14.77
N ALA A 167 2.00 3.05 -15.15
CA ALA A 167 2.42 3.27 -16.55
C ALA A 167 1.56 4.32 -17.29
N GLN A 168 1.28 5.46 -16.64
CA GLN A 168 0.42 6.51 -17.20
C GLN A 168 1.15 7.40 -18.22
N ASN A 169 2.47 7.51 -18.11
CA ASN A 169 3.27 8.40 -18.93
C ASN A 169 4.29 7.63 -19.76
N ASN A 170 4.49 8.03 -21.01
CA ASN A 170 5.42 7.42 -21.97
C ASN A 170 5.12 5.95 -22.29
N THR A 171 3.87 5.56 -22.33
CA THR A 171 3.41 4.28 -22.80
C THR A 171 2.40 4.49 -23.91
N ALA A 172 2.33 3.60 -24.88
CA ALA A 172 1.38 3.66 -25.97
C ALA A 172 -0.07 3.53 -25.48
N THR A 173 -0.27 2.71 -24.44
CA THR A 173 -1.55 2.52 -23.79
C THR A 173 -1.40 2.75 -22.30
N ALA A 174 -2.14 3.70 -21.74
CA ALA A 174 -2.10 3.98 -20.31
C ALA A 174 -2.49 2.73 -19.50
N GLY A 175 -1.68 2.39 -18.50
CA GLY A 175 -1.89 1.21 -17.67
C GLY A 175 -1.28 -0.09 -18.19
N VAL A 176 -0.75 -0.09 -19.41
CA VAL A 176 -0.10 -1.25 -20.03
C VAL A 176 1.29 -0.86 -20.49
N PHE A 177 2.29 -1.63 -20.10
CA PHE A 177 3.65 -1.48 -20.60
C PHE A 177 3.95 -2.61 -21.58
N ASP A 178 4.06 -2.26 -22.85
CA ASP A 178 4.40 -3.19 -23.92
C ASP A 178 5.91 -3.22 -24.15
N LEU A 179 6.52 -4.39 -23.96
CA LEU A 179 7.95 -4.58 -24.14
C LEU A 179 8.42 -4.32 -25.59
N ASP A 180 7.54 -4.48 -26.56
CA ASP A 180 7.90 -4.30 -27.96
C ASP A 180 7.76 -2.85 -28.42
N VAL A 181 6.79 -2.13 -27.91
CA VAL A 181 6.47 -0.75 -28.32
C VAL A 181 7.08 0.28 -27.38
N ASP A 182 6.98 0.07 -26.07
CA ASP A 182 7.36 1.07 -25.06
C ASP A 182 8.84 0.95 -24.61
N SER A 183 9.50 -0.14 -24.95
CA SER A 183 10.89 -0.38 -24.59
C SER A 183 11.83 -0.23 -25.80
N ASN A 184 12.77 0.72 -25.69
CA ASN A 184 13.80 0.95 -26.70
C ASN A 184 14.95 -0.05 -26.56
N GLY A 185 14.85 -1.21 -27.19
CA GLY A 185 15.91 -2.20 -27.16
C GLY A 185 15.86 -3.12 -28.38
N ARG A 186 17.03 -3.54 -28.89
CA ARG A 186 17.13 -4.54 -29.96
C ARG A 186 17.09 -5.97 -29.42
N TRP A 187 17.60 -6.16 -28.22
CA TRP A 187 17.72 -7.45 -27.55
C TRP A 187 16.71 -7.56 -26.42
N SER A 188 16.20 -8.75 -26.17
CA SER A 188 15.23 -9.00 -25.10
C SER A 188 15.71 -8.53 -23.71
N VAL A 189 17.00 -8.69 -23.42
CA VAL A 189 17.60 -8.23 -22.17
C VAL A 189 17.55 -6.70 -22.03
N GLU A 190 17.74 -5.96 -23.14
CA GLU A 190 17.63 -4.50 -23.13
C GLU A 190 16.19 -4.06 -22.90
N LYS A 191 15.23 -4.76 -23.49
CA LYS A 191 13.79 -4.53 -23.26
C LYS A 191 13.41 -4.77 -21.80
N PHE A 192 13.96 -5.79 -21.15
CA PHE A 192 13.75 -6.04 -19.73
C PHE A 192 14.35 -4.94 -18.82
N LYS A 193 15.45 -4.30 -19.24
CA LYS A 193 15.95 -3.10 -18.55
C LYS A 193 15.02 -1.91 -18.71
N GLY A 194 14.32 -1.81 -19.82
CA GLY A 194 13.24 -0.82 -20.01
C GLY A 194 12.09 -1.04 -19.03
N LEU A 195 11.70 -2.28 -18.79
CA LEU A 195 10.70 -2.62 -17.76
C LEU A 195 11.15 -2.18 -16.37
N LEU A 196 12.42 -2.39 -16.01
CA LEU A 196 12.96 -1.92 -14.73
C LEU A 196 12.83 -0.40 -14.58
N PHE A 197 13.14 0.35 -15.61
CA PHE A 197 12.99 1.79 -15.60
C PHE A 197 11.53 2.22 -15.40
N GLN A 198 10.58 1.53 -16.02
CA GLN A 198 9.16 1.81 -15.81
C GLN A 198 8.70 1.49 -14.38
N ILE A 199 9.14 0.37 -13.79
CA ILE A 199 8.89 0.05 -12.40
C ILE A 199 9.42 1.16 -11.47
N GLU A 200 10.63 1.63 -11.71
CA GLU A 200 11.23 2.73 -10.94
C GLU A 200 10.43 4.04 -11.09
N ARG A 201 9.89 4.33 -12.26
CA ARG A 201 9.01 5.49 -12.49
C ARG A 201 7.70 5.38 -11.69
N ASP A 202 7.07 4.23 -11.73
CA ASP A 202 5.83 4.01 -10.96
C ASP A 202 6.09 4.12 -9.44
N MET A 203 7.23 3.64 -8.97
CA MET A 203 7.64 3.82 -7.58
C MET A 203 7.93 5.29 -7.22
N ASN A 204 8.50 6.05 -8.14
CA ASN A 204 8.70 7.49 -7.96
C ASN A 204 7.35 8.23 -7.93
N ALA A 205 6.37 7.80 -8.74
CA ALA A 205 5.03 8.37 -8.74
C ALA A 205 4.35 8.20 -7.36
N ILE A 206 4.52 7.03 -6.72
CA ILE A 206 4.05 6.81 -5.35
C ILE A 206 4.69 7.84 -4.39
N GLY A 207 6.00 8.04 -4.47
CA GLY A 207 6.69 9.03 -3.65
C GLY A 207 6.23 10.46 -3.92
N HIS A 208 5.93 10.78 -5.16
CA HIS A 208 5.42 12.10 -5.56
C HIS A 208 4.03 12.37 -5.03
N GLU A 209 3.14 11.37 -5.08
CA GLU A 209 1.76 11.51 -4.62
C GLU A 209 1.65 11.46 -3.09
N THR A 210 2.39 10.58 -2.44
CA THR A 210 2.27 10.38 -0.99
C THR A 210 3.17 11.31 -0.17
N ARG A 211 4.26 11.83 -0.75
CA ARG A 211 5.28 12.64 -0.06
C ARG A 211 5.91 11.95 1.16
N ARG A 212 5.73 10.64 1.30
CA ARG A 212 6.26 9.85 2.43
C ARG A 212 7.48 9.05 2.08
N GLY A 213 7.54 8.55 0.87
CA GLY A 213 8.66 7.74 0.42
C GLY A 213 8.39 7.06 -0.91
N LYS A 214 9.47 6.67 -1.55
CA LYS A 214 9.44 5.92 -2.80
C LYS A 214 8.99 4.48 -2.54
N GLY A 215 8.30 3.86 -3.49
CA GLY A 215 7.90 2.47 -3.40
C GLY A 215 9.06 1.53 -3.02
N ASN A 216 8.80 0.56 -2.18
CA ASN A 216 9.79 -0.40 -1.67
C ASN A 216 9.33 -1.85 -1.72
N ILE A 217 8.12 -2.10 -2.19
CA ILE A 217 7.53 -3.42 -2.34
C ILE A 217 7.05 -3.58 -3.77
N LEU A 218 7.33 -4.73 -4.37
CA LEU A 218 6.87 -5.13 -5.68
C LEU A 218 6.21 -6.51 -5.57
N ILE A 219 4.96 -6.63 -6.01
CA ILE A 219 4.28 -7.92 -6.17
C ILE A 219 4.15 -8.15 -7.67
N CYS A 220 4.60 -9.27 -8.17
CA CYS A 220 4.59 -9.53 -9.61
C CYS A 220 4.26 -11.00 -9.94
N SER A 221 3.97 -11.25 -11.20
CA SER A 221 3.85 -12.60 -11.73
C SER A 221 5.22 -13.28 -11.84
N ALA A 222 5.23 -14.61 -11.94
CA ALA A 222 6.45 -15.41 -12.06
C ALA A 222 7.29 -15.03 -13.28
N ASP A 223 6.65 -14.74 -14.40
CA ASP A 223 7.35 -14.38 -15.63
C ASP A 223 8.01 -12.99 -15.55
N VAL A 224 7.35 -12.05 -14.89
CA VAL A 224 7.96 -10.73 -14.61
C VAL A 224 9.19 -10.88 -13.71
N ALA A 225 9.11 -11.72 -12.67
CA ALA A 225 10.26 -11.99 -11.81
C ALA A 225 11.42 -12.64 -12.59
N SER A 226 11.10 -13.56 -13.49
CA SER A 226 12.09 -14.18 -14.37
C SER A 226 12.73 -13.18 -15.32
N ALA A 227 11.93 -12.26 -15.89
CA ALA A 227 12.45 -11.18 -16.74
C ALA A 227 13.40 -10.24 -15.97
N LEU A 228 13.06 -9.88 -14.74
CA LEU A 228 13.91 -9.06 -13.87
C LEU A 228 15.20 -9.79 -13.49
N SER A 229 15.14 -11.10 -13.28
CA SER A 229 16.33 -11.93 -13.05
C SER A 229 17.24 -11.98 -14.28
N MET A 230 16.67 -12.17 -15.47
CA MET A 230 17.43 -12.16 -16.73
C MET A 230 18.06 -10.80 -17.04
N ALA A 231 17.44 -9.72 -16.59
CA ALA A 231 18.05 -8.38 -16.68
C ALA A 231 19.27 -8.19 -15.75
N GLY A 232 19.54 -9.16 -14.86
CA GLY A 232 20.69 -9.16 -13.96
C GLY A 232 20.57 -8.18 -12.80
N VAL A 233 19.37 -7.79 -12.42
CA VAL A 233 19.11 -6.74 -11.42
C VAL A 233 18.41 -7.26 -10.17
N LEU A 234 17.88 -8.49 -10.23
CA LEU A 234 17.23 -9.12 -9.09
C LEU A 234 18.24 -9.95 -8.30
N ASP A 235 18.55 -9.51 -7.10
CA ASP A 235 19.39 -10.26 -6.17
C ASP A 235 18.51 -11.24 -5.37
N TYR A 236 18.70 -12.53 -5.66
CA TYR A 236 18.03 -13.57 -4.90
C TYR A 236 18.59 -13.65 -3.47
N THR A 237 17.71 -13.80 -2.50
CA THR A 237 18.18 -14.11 -1.14
C THR A 237 18.79 -15.52 -1.10
N PRO A 238 19.92 -15.73 -0.40
CA PRO A 238 20.61 -17.03 -0.36
C PRO A 238 19.71 -18.20 0.10
N ALA A 239 18.72 -17.93 0.95
CA ALA A 239 17.75 -18.90 1.41
C ALA A 239 16.81 -19.42 0.31
N LEU A 240 16.63 -18.66 -0.76
CA LEU A 240 15.73 -18.96 -1.88
C LEU A 240 16.48 -19.44 -3.14
N ALA A 241 17.79 -19.39 -3.15
CA ALA A 241 18.60 -19.81 -4.31
C ALA A 241 18.43 -21.30 -4.67
N GLY A 242 17.93 -22.12 -3.75
CA GLY A 242 17.62 -23.53 -3.96
C GLY A 242 16.15 -23.85 -4.18
N ASN A 243 15.25 -22.89 -3.98
CA ASN A 243 13.81 -23.11 -4.11
C ASN A 243 13.26 -22.52 -5.41
N SER A 244 12.32 -23.23 -6.03
CA SER A 244 11.55 -22.69 -7.15
C SER A 244 10.77 -21.46 -6.68
N ASN A 245 10.82 -20.36 -7.46
CA ASN A 245 10.10 -19.12 -7.19
C ASN A 245 8.57 -19.26 -7.07
N LEU A 246 8.05 -20.43 -7.41
CA LEU A 246 6.63 -20.78 -7.37
C LEU A 246 6.25 -21.56 -6.11
N LEU A 247 7.22 -22.06 -5.33
CA LEU A 247 6.93 -22.73 -4.07
C LEU A 247 6.89 -21.70 -2.95
N PRO A 248 5.75 -21.51 -2.28
CA PRO A 248 5.69 -20.72 -1.07
C PRO A 248 6.57 -21.40 -0.01
N ASP A 249 7.28 -20.62 0.76
CA ASP A 249 7.96 -21.06 1.97
C ASP A 249 6.95 -21.65 2.97
N ASP A 250 7.41 -22.40 3.97
CA ASP A 250 6.55 -23.00 5.02
C ASP A 250 5.63 -21.97 5.70
N ASN A 251 6.02 -20.70 5.67
CA ASN A 251 5.21 -19.57 6.14
C ASN A 251 4.37 -18.90 5.04
N SER A 252 4.17 -19.55 3.89
CA SER A 252 3.49 -18.97 2.73
C SER A 252 4.14 -17.68 2.18
N SER A 253 5.42 -17.49 2.44
CA SER A 253 6.18 -16.35 1.93
C SER A 253 6.67 -16.64 0.52
N THR A 254 6.40 -15.73 -0.39
CA THR A 254 6.81 -15.80 -1.80
C THR A 254 7.85 -14.75 -2.16
N LEU A 255 8.66 -14.34 -1.19
CA LEU A 255 9.75 -13.38 -1.38
C LEU A 255 10.80 -13.97 -2.32
N ALA A 256 10.92 -13.43 -3.53
CA ALA A 256 11.91 -13.88 -4.51
C ALA A 256 13.30 -13.27 -4.25
N GLY A 257 13.36 -12.03 -3.80
CA GLY A 257 14.62 -11.34 -3.59
C GLY A 257 14.46 -9.83 -3.46
N THR A 258 15.55 -9.13 -3.63
CA THR A 258 15.58 -7.66 -3.60
C THR A 258 16.03 -7.12 -4.96
N LEU A 259 15.35 -6.09 -5.43
CA LEU A 259 15.71 -5.36 -6.63
C LEU A 259 16.48 -4.10 -6.23
N ASN A 260 17.66 -3.89 -6.81
CA ASN A 260 18.55 -2.78 -6.49
C ASN A 260 18.85 -2.62 -4.98
N GLY A 261 18.87 -3.71 -4.21
CA GLY A 261 19.13 -3.72 -2.77
C GLY A 261 18.08 -3.01 -1.91
N ARG A 262 16.98 -2.54 -2.48
CA ARG A 262 15.98 -1.72 -1.79
C ARG A 262 14.56 -2.25 -1.90
N ILE A 263 14.16 -2.75 -3.06
CA ILE A 263 12.80 -3.13 -3.37
C ILE A 263 12.65 -4.63 -3.11
N LYS A 264 11.76 -5.01 -2.22
CA LYS A 264 11.40 -6.41 -1.98
C LYS A 264 10.47 -6.90 -3.06
N VAL A 265 10.81 -8.00 -3.72
CA VAL A 265 10.02 -8.59 -4.79
C VAL A 265 9.32 -9.84 -4.27
N TYR A 266 8.00 -9.84 -4.37
CA TYR A 266 7.14 -10.97 -4.03
C TYR A 266 6.52 -11.53 -5.30
N VAL A 267 6.55 -12.85 -5.45
CA VAL A 267 5.95 -13.55 -6.59
C VAL A 267 4.58 -14.08 -6.21
N ASP A 268 3.57 -13.77 -7.00
CA ASP A 268 2.24 -14.38 -6.85
C ASP A 268 2.15 -15.65 -7.70
N PRO A 269 2.04 -16.84 -7.08
CA PRO A 269 2.02 -18.09 -7.83
C PRO A 269 0.65 -18.40 -8.45
N TYR A 270 -0.41 -17.68 -8.09
CA TYR A 270 -1.79 -18.10 -8.39
C TYR A 270 -2.42 -17.40 -9.59
N SER A 271 -2.15 -16.14 -9.85
CA SER A 271 -3.03 -15.32 -10.69
C SER A 271 -2.58 -15.13 -12.12
N ALA A 272 -1.33 -15.43 -12.47
CA ALA A 272 -0.78 -15.03 -13.77
C ALA A 272 -0.66 -16.13 -14.82
N ASN A 273 -0.72 -17.39 -14.42
CA ASN A 273 -0.38 -18.50 -15.33
C ASN A 273 -1.55 -18.96 -16.21
N VAL A 274 -2.71 -18.32 -16.12
CA VAL A 274 -3.92 -18.72 -16.87
C VAL A 274 -4.22 -17.80 -18.04
N SER A 275 -3.61 -16.62 -18.07
CA SER A 275 -3.74 -15.64 -19.17
C SER A 275 -2.37 -15.09 -19.55
N ASP A 276 -2.17 -14.79 -20.80
CA ASP A 276 -0.94 -14.17 -21.34
C ASP A 276 -0.68 -12.74 -20.79
N ASN A 277 -1.49 -12.30 -19.84
CA ASN A 277 -1.38 -10.99 -19.22
C ASN A 277 -0.57 -11.07 -17.93
N HIS A 278 0.66 -10.62 -17.99
CA HIS A 278 1.55 -10.48 -16.85
C HIS A 278 1.31 -9.16 -16.14
N PHE A 279 1.56 -9.11 -14.83
CA PHE A 279 1.34 -7.90 -14.04
C PHE A 279 2.43 -7.71 -12.99
N TYR A 280 2.55 -6.47 -12.56
CA TYR A 280 3.25 -6.10 -11.35
C TYR A 280 2.46 -5.03 -10.60
N VAL A 281 2.60 -4.99 -9.29
CA VAL A 281 2.01 -3.98 -8.42
C VAL A 281 3.11 -3.42 -7.52
N ALA A 282 3.34 -2.12 -7.62
CA ALA A 282 4.28 -1.40 -6.78
C ALA A 282 3.58 -0.85 -5.54
N GLY A 283 4.24 -0.90 -4.41
CA GLY A 283 3.71 -0.41 -3.14
C GLY A 283 4.76 0.22 -2.25
N TYR A 284 4.29 0.97 -1.27
CA TYR A 284 5.12 1.58 -0.24
C TYR A 284 4.65 1.17 1.14
N LYS A 285 5.60 0.78 1.99
CA LYS A 285 5.40 0.61 3.42
C LYS A 285 6.60 1.18 4.17
N GLY A 286 6.34 2.12 5.06
CA GLY A 286 7.36 2.69 5.94
C GLY A 286 7.76 1.75 7.08
N SER A 287 8.76 2.14 7.85
CA SER A 287 9.23 1.42 9.04
C SER A 287 8.22 1.43 10.19
N SER A 288 7.40 2.48 10.27
CA SER A 288 6.36 2.60 11.28
C SER A 288 5.15 1.73 10.95
N ALA A 289 4.49 1.16 11.97
CA ALA A 289 3.23 0.44 11.80
C ALA A 289 2.08 1.30 11.27
N TYR A 290 2.17 2.62 11.45
CA TYR A 290 1.17 3.60 10.96
C TYR A 290 1.41 4.06 9.53
N ASP A 291 2.58 3.79 8.98
CA ASP A 291 2.99 4.24 7.66
C ASP A 291 2.76 3.14 6.63
N ALA A 292 1.50 2.89 6.33
CA ALA A 292 1.05 1.91 5.35
C ALA A 292 -0.27 2.34 4.71
N GLY A 293 -0.53 1.86 3.50
CA GLY A 293 -1.79 2.12 2.80
C GLY A 293 -2.94 1.21 3.22
N LEU A 294 -2.63 0.02 3.74
CA LEU A 294 -3.59 -0.97 4.22
C LEU A 294 -3.25 -1.36 5.64
N PHE A 295 -4.26 -1.41 6.51
CA PHE A 295 -4.13 -1.86 7.89
C PHE A 295 -4.84 -3.20 8.11
N TYR A 296 -4.10 -4.12 8.69
CA TYR A 296 -4.63 -5.37 9.24
C TYR A 296 -4.83 -5.20 10.75
N CYS A 297 -6.06 -5.39 11.21
CA CYS A 297 -6.46 -5.13 12.58
C CYS A 297 -6.90 -6.44 13.25
N PRO A 298 -5.98 -7.20 13.87
CA PRO A 298 -6.33 -8.41 14.59
C PRO A 298 -7.09 -8.06 15.87
N TYR A 299 -8.19 -8.77 16.13
CA TYR A 299 -8.95 -8.67 17.38
C TYR A 299 -8.78 -9.92 18.22
N VAL A 300 -9.10 -11.08 17.66
CA VAL A 300 -8.94 -12.38 18.32
C VAL A 300 -7.94 -13.19 17.51
N PRO A 301 -6.82 -13.65 18.11
CA PRO A 301 -5.88 -14.51 17.43
C PRO A 301 -6.53 -15.84 17.03
N LEU A 302 -5.85 -16.60 16.20
CA LEU A 302 -6.32 -17.93 15.81
C LEU A 302 -6.41 -18.83 17.05
N GLN A 303 -7.63 -19.25 17.38
CA GLN A 303 -7.91 -20.10 18.53
C GLN A 303 -8.41 -21.46 18.08
N MET A 304 -7.88 -22.49 18.67
CA MET A 304 -8.36 -23.87 18.49
C MET A 304 -9.43 -24.19 19.53
N VAL A 305 -10.52 -24.78 19.07
CA VAL A 305 -11.62 -25.27 19.92
C VAL A 305 -11.79 -26.76 19.66
N ARG A 306 -11.87 -27.53 20.72
CA ARG A 306 -12.13 -28.98 20.68
C ARG A 306 -13.52 -29.26 21.24
N ALA A 307 -14.24 -30.17 20.61
CA ALA A 307 -15.54 -30.63 21.06
C ALA A 307 -15.77 -32.09 20.65
N VAL A 308 -16.65 -32.75 21.34
CA VAL A 308 -17.16 -34.07 20.95
C VAL A 308 -18.59 -33.89 20.45
N GLY A 309 -18.92 -34.51 19.32
CA GLY A 309 -20.26 -34.45 18.76
C GLY A 309 -21.29 -35.13 19.68
N GLN A 310 -22.43 -34.47 19.93
CA GLN A 310 -23.47 -35.00 20.81
C GLN A 310 -24.12 -36.27 20.24
N ASP A 311 -24.32 -36.30 18.92
CA ASP A 311 -25.05 -37.42 18.27
C ASP A 311 -24.12 -38.45 17.71
N THR A 312 -22.92 -38.09 17.30
CA THR A 312 -21.97 -38.97 16.62
C THR A 312 -20.84 -39.49 17.51
N PHE A 313 -20.67 -38.90 18.71
CA PHE A 313 -19.55 -39.14 19.65
C PHE A 313 -18.14 -39.03 19.02
N GLN A 314 -18.07 -38.42 17.84
CA GLN A 314 -16.80 -38.20 17.13
C GLN A 314 -16.14 -36.92 17.58
N PRO A 315 -14.80 -36.90 17.66
CA PRO A 315 -14.05 -35.69 17.97
C PRO A 315 -14.16 -34.66 16.84
N LYS A 316 -14.29 -33.40 17.23
CA LYS A 316 -14.37 -32.26 16.33
C LYS A 316 -13.33 -31.21 16.75
N ILE A 317 -12.63 -30.69 15.77
CA ILE A 317 -11.68 -29.59 15.95
C ILE A 317 -12.16 -28.40 15.14
N GLY A 318 -12.12 -27.23 15.73
CA GLY A 318 -12.42 -25.99 15.04
C GLY A 318 -11.37 -24.92 15.28
N PHE A 319 -11.11 -24.13 14.26
CA PHE A 319 -10.30 -22.93 14.35
C PHE A 319 -11.16 -21.70 14.09
N LYS A 320 -10.96 -20.67 14.88
CA LYS A 320 -11.68 -19.41 14.76
C LYS A 320 -10.75 -18.24 14.99
N THR A 321 -10.89 -17.23 14.15
CA THR A 321 -10.18 -15.94 14.28
C THR A 321 -11.12 -14.79 13.98
N ARG A 322 -10.80 -13.60 14.49
CA ARG A 322 -11.52 -12.36 14.20
C ARG A 322 -10.53 -11.25 13.92
N TYR A 323 -10.72 -10.57 12.81
CA TYR A 323 -9.88 -9.47 12.39
C TYR A 323 -10.67 -8.49 11.49
N GLY A 324 -10.16 -7.30 11.32
CA GLY A 324 -10.65 -6.33 10.36
C GLY A 324 -9.55 -5.89 9.41
N MET A 325 -9.93 -5.47 8.22
CA MET A 325 -9.03 -4.79 7.29
C MET A 325 -9.63 -3.44 6.89
N VAL A 326 -8.80 -2.44 6.83
CA VAL A 326 -9.22 -1.09 6.48
C VAL A 326 -8.12 -0.36 5.72
N LEU A 327 -8.53 0.50 4.79
CA LEU A 327 -7.66 1.39 4.07
C LEU A 327 -7.27 2.58 4.93
N ASN A 328 -6.08 3.10 4.69
CA ASN A 328 -5.66 4.36 5.29
C ASN A 328 -6.64 5.48 4.88
N PRO A 329 -7.10 6.32 5.81
CA PRO A 329 -7.96 7.46 5.51
C PRO A 329 -7.43 8.37 4.41
N PHE A 330 -6.12 8.57 4.33
CA PHE A 330 -5.48 9.35 3.26
C PHE A 330 -5.58 8.73 1.87
N ALA A 331 -5.77 7.41 1.79
CA ALA A 331 -5.96 6.73 0.51
C ALA A 331 -7.31 7.05 -0.15
N LYS A 332 -8.30 7.55 0.59
CA LYS A 332 -9.63 7.86 0.07
C LYS A 332 -9.65 9.01 -0.96
N GLY A 333 -8.77 9.99 -0.84
CA GLY A 333 -8.66 11.07 -1.83
C GLY A 333 -8.22 10.60 -3.21
N LEU A 334 -7.76 9.35 -3.29
CA LEU A 334 -7.25 8.72 -4.50
C LEU A 334 -8.25 7.72 -5.13
N THR A 335 -9.36 7.43 -4.47
CA THR A 335 -10.37 6.43 -4.91
C THR A 335 -11.63 7.02 -5.53
N ALA A 336 -11.63 8.31 -5.83
CA ALA A 336 -12.66 8.88 -6.68
C ALA A 336 -12.33 8.59 -8.15
N LEU A 337 -12.46 7.34 -8.54
CA LEU A 337 -12.65 6.88 -9.91
C LEU A 337 -13.64 5.72 -9.87
#